data_49a215a4d3d2d9c7f9674e31d9d581ca
#
_entry.id   49a215a4d3d2d9c7f9674e31d9d581ca
#
_cell.length_a   1.000
_cell.length_b   1.000
_cell.length_c   1.000
_cell.angle_alpha   90.00
_cell.angle_beta   90.00
_cell.angle_gamma   90.00
#
_symmetry.space_group_name_H-M   'P 1'
#
loop_
_entity.id
_entity.type
_entity.pdbx_description
1 polymer ?
#
loop_
_entity_poly.entity_id
_entity_poly.type
_entity_poly.pdbx_seq_one_letter_code
_entity_poly.pdbx_strand_id
1 'polypeptide(L)'
;IVSLLLISVFYKFTSKLGSAINHLREFAKRADKNEPIDMDIQAAFPHNELGEISQHIIQIYKRLRETKEALYIEREKLITHLQTSREGLGVFNRDKKEILVNNLFTQYGNLISDSNLETTEEVFAISELQEIIHFINKNQQERSRGKGEKRMSVTINKNGRTFIVECII
;
A
#
# COMPACT_ATOMS: atom_id res chain seq x y z
N ILE A 1 13.47 -43.29 -44.08
CA ILE A 1 13.47 -43.68 -42.64
C ILE A 1 13.99 -42.56 -41.76
N VAL A 2 15.17 -41.98 -42.05
CA VAL A 2 15.76 -40.89 -41.27
C VAL A 2 14.86 -39.63 -41.21
N SER A 3 14.24 -39.25 -42.34
CA SER A 3 13.32 -38.13 -42.45
C SER A 3 12.06 -38.29 -41.57
N LEU A 4 11.49 -39.50 -41.52
CA LEU A 4 10.33 -39.81 -40.66
C LEU A 4 10.69 -39.75 -39.16
N LEU A 5 11.87 -40.17 -38.78
CA LEU A 5 12.38 -40.07 -37.41
C LEU A 5 12.56 -38.61 -37.00
N LEU A 6 13.15 -37.78 -37.84
CA LEU A 6 13.31 -36.34 -37.58
C LEU A 6 11.98 -35.63 -37.41
N ILE A 7 11.00 -35.92 -38.28
CA ILE A 7 9.65 -35.36 -38.16
C ILE A 7 8.97 -35.80 -36.86
N SER A 8 9.10 -37.06 -36.47
CA SER A 8 8.53 -37.55 -35.21
C SER A 8 9.16 -36.90 -33.96
N VAL A 9 10.48 -36.72 -33.96
CA VAL A 9 11.19 -36.03 -32.87
C VAL A 9 10.78 -34.55 -32.79
N PHE A 10 10.74 -33.88 -33.94
CA PHE A 10 10.31 -32.48 -34.00
C PHE A 10 8.85 -32.30 -33.56
N TYR A 11 7.96 -33.20 -33.97
CA TYR A 11 6.55 -33.15 -33.51
C TYR A 11 6.43 -33.36 -32.00
N LYS A 12 7.14 -34.34 -31.43
CA LYS A 12 7.15 -34.53 -29.97
C LYS A 12 7.71 -33.33 -29.20
N PHE A 13 8.76 -32.71 -29.74
CA PHE A 13 9.35 -31.51 -29.13
C PHE A 13 8.39 -30.33 -29.17
N THR A 14 7.80 -30.03 -30.33
CA THR A 14 6.84 -28.91 -30.47
C THR A 14 5.56 -29.14 -29.66
N SER A 15 5.07 -30.38 -29.57
CA SER A 15 3.89 -30.71 -28.76
C SER A 15 4.17 -30.49 -27.22
N LYS A 16 5.34 -30.91 -26.73
CA LYS A 16 5.72 -30.68 -25.34
C LYS A 16 5.91 -29.19 -25.02
N LEU A 17 6.49 -28.44 -25.95
CA LEU A 17 6.68 -27.00 -25.81
C LEU A 17 5.31 -26.27 -25.79
N GLY A 18 4.41 -26.64 -26.68
CA GLY A 18 3.06 -26.07 -26.74
C GLY A 18 2.24 -26.33 -25.48
N SER A 19 2.36 -27.51 -24.87
CA SER A 19 1.69 -27.85 -23.63
C SER A 19 2.20 -26.97 -22.46
N ALA A 20 3.52 -26.83 -22.31
CA ALA A 20 4.11 -26.03 -21.24
C ALA A 20 3.71 -24.54 -21.36
N ILE A 21 3.71 -23.99 -22.57
CA ILE A 21 3.28 -22.60 -22.81
C ILE A 21 1.78 -22.42 -22.49
N ASN A 22 0.94 -23.38 -22.82
CA ASN A 22 -0.48 -23.34 -22.49
C ASN A 22 -0.72 -23.38 -20.98
N HIS A 23 -0.01 -24.24 -20.23
CA HIS A 23 -0.08 -24.26 -18.77
C HIS A 23 0.35 -22.94 -18.15
N LEU A 24 1.44 -22.35 -18.63
CA LEU A 24 1.91 -21.04 -18.14
C LEU A 24 0.90 -19.92 -18.46
N ARG A 25 0.29 -19.96 -19.64
CA ARG A 25 -0.77 -19.01 -20.03
C ARG A 25 -2.01 -19.15 -19.14
N GLU A 26 -2.40 -20.37 -18.82
CA GLU A 26 -3.55 -20.63 -17.95
C GLU A 26 -3.26 -20.19 -16.51
N PHE A 27 -2.05 -20.47 -16.02
CA PHE A 27 -1.56 -19.94 -14.75
C PHE A 27 -1.63 -18.40 -14.72
N ALA A 28 -1.09 -17.71 -15.73
CA ALA A 28 -1.12 -16.26 -15.81
C ALA A 28 -2.55 -15.69 -15.80
N LYS A 29 -3.49 -16.33 -16.51
CA LYS A 29 -4.91 -15.94 -16.51
C LYS A 29 -5.57 -16.09 -15.14
N ARG A 30 -5.30 -17.19 -14.41
CA ARG A 30 -5.84 -17.42 -13.07
C ARG A 30 -5.22 -16.46 -12.06
N ALA A 31 -3.91 -16.20 -12.21
CA ALA A 31 -3.18 -15.22 -11.43
C ALA A 31 -3.77 -13.80 -11.55
N ASP A 32 -4.10 -13.38 -12.75
CA ASP A 32 -4.73 -12.09 -13.04
C ASP A 32 -6.12 -11.94 -12.39
N LYS A 33 -6.87 -13.05 -12.32
CA LYS A 33 -8.20 -13.11 -11.70
C LYS A 33 -8.19 -13.30 -10.18
N ASN A 34 -7.00 -13.36 -9.53
CA ASN A 34 -6.85 -13.73 -8.12
C ASN A 34 -7.49 -15.07 -7.73
N GLU A 35 -7.66 -15.99 -8.69
CA GLU A 35 -8.18 -17.33 -8.42
C GLU A 35 -7.15 -18.16 -7.64
N PRO A 36 -7.60 -19.10 -6.78
CA PRO A 36 -6.69 -20.02 -6.10
C PRO A 36 -5.94 -20.86 -7.13
N ILE A 37 -4.61 -20.91 -6.98
CA ILE A 37 -3.75 -21.66 -7.88
C ILE A 37 -3.49 -23.01 -7.24
N ASP A 38 -3.99 -24.08 -7.85
CA ASP A 38 -3.75 -25.44 -7.40
C ASP A 38 -2.26 -25.81 -7.52
N MET A 39 -1.76 -26.53 -6.50
CA MET A 39 -0.36 -26.98 -6.46
C MET A 39 -0.02 -28.00 -7.56
N ASP A 40 -1.01 -28.64 -8.18
CA ASP A 40 -0.83 -29.60 -9.26
C ASP A 40 -0.25 -29.01 -10.55
N ILE A 41 -0.27 -27.68 -10.68
CA ILE A 41 0.32 -27.00 -11.83
C ILE A 41 1.84 -27.22 -11.91
N GLN A 42 2.53 -27.42 -10.76
CA GLN A 42 3.96 -27.67 -10.75
C GLN A 42 4.34 -29.02 -11.38
N ALA A 43 3.50 -30.02 -11.26
CA ALA A 43 3.72 -31.34 -11.84
C ALA A 43 3.51 -31.40 -13.36
N ALA A 44 2.85 -30.38 -13.94
CA ALA A 44 2.50 -30.33 -15.35
C ALA A 44 3.63 -29.79 -16.26
N PHE A 45 4.72 -29.27 -15.70
CA PHE A 45 5.82 -28.72 -16.48
C PHE A 45 6.88 -29.76 -16.85
N PRO A 46 7.44 -29.70 -18.07
CA PRO A 46 8.51 -30.59 -18.48
C PRO A 46 9.80 -30.35 -17.68
N HIS A 47 10.61 -31.39 -17.48
CA HIS A 47 11.89 -31.31 -16.80
C HIS A 47 12.98 -30.79 -17.76
N ASN A 48 12.89 -29.50 -18.11
CA ASN A 48 13.84 -28.80 -18.96
C ASN A 48 13.89 -27.30 -18.55
N GLU A 49 14.70 -26.50 -19.25
CA GLU A 49 14.90 -25.08 -18.98
C GLU A 49 13.57 -24.30 -18.93
N LEU A 50 12.61 -24.65 -19.78
CA LEU A 50 11.28 -24.02 -19.77
C LEU A 50 10.50 -24.38 -18.49
N GLY A 51 10.63 -25.59 -18.01
CA GLY A 51 10.04 -26.03 -16.74
C GLY A 51 10.64 -25.30 -15.54
N GLU A 52 11.94 -25.12 -15.53
CA GLU A 52 12.64 -24.35 -14.48
C GLU A 52 12.18 -22.88 -14.47
N ILE A 53 12.12 -22.23 -15.61
CA ILE A 53 11.61 -20.86 -15.73
C ILE A 53 10.17 -20.77 -15.24
N SER A 54 9.32 -21.73 -15.63
CA SER A 54 7.93 -21.78 -15.20
C SER A 54 7.80 -21.92 -13.68
N GLN A 55 8.60 -22.77 -13.06
CA GLN A 55 8.64 -22.93 -11.61
C GLN A 55 9.10 -21.64 -10.90
N HIS A 56 10.12 -20.96 -11.43
CA HIS A 56 10.55 -19.67 -10.89
C HIS A 56 9.46 -18.61 -10.97
N ILE A 57 8.75 -18.52 -12.09
CA ILE A 57 7.62 -17.57 -12.24
C ILE A 57 6.53 -17.86 -11.20
N ILE A 58 6.17 -19.13 -11.01
CA ILE A 58 5.18 -19.53 -10.00
C ILE A 58 5.65 -19.17 -8.59
N GLN A 59 6.92 -19.40 -8.26
CA GLN A 59 7.49 -19.05 -6.96
C GLN A 59 7.48 -17.54 -6.72
N ILE A 60 7.86 -16.74 -7.73
CA ILE A 60 7.84 -15.29 -7.64
C ILE A 60 6.41 -14.80 -7.39
N TYR A 61 5.44 -15.33 -8.15
CA TYR A 61 4.04 -14.98 -7.97
C TYR A 61 3.52 -15.33 -6.57
N LYS A 62 3.87 -16.52 -6.07
CA LYS A 62 3.48 -16.96 -4.73
C LYS A 62 4.03 -16.03 -3.64
N ARG A 63 5.32 -15.68 -3.73
CA ARG A 63 5.95 -14.72 -2.82
C ARG A 63 5.30 -13.33 -2.91
N LEU A 64 5.00 -12.87 -4.12
CA LEU A 64 4.33 -11.59 -4.32
C LEU A 64 2.96 -11.55 -3.67
N ARG A 65 2.18 -12.63 -3.81
CA ARG A 65 0.88 -12.77 -3.16
C ARG A 65 0.98 -12.79 -1.63
N GLU A 66 1.88 -13.60 -1.09
CA GLU A 66 2.13 -13.68 0.35
C GLU A 66 2.56 -12.32 0.92
N THR A 67 3.43 -11.60 0.21
CA THR A 67 3.86 -10.25 0.59
C THR A 67 2.70 -9.25 0.55
N LYS A 68 1.87 -9.32 -0.48
CA LYS A 68 0.69 -8.46 -0.61
C LYS A 68 -0.32 -8.71 0.53
N GLU A 69 -0.57 -9.96 0.86
CA GLU A 69 -1.45 -10.35 1.98
C GLU A 69 -0.88 -9.89 3.33
N ALA A 70 0.42 -10.06 3.55
CA ALA A 70 1.09 -9.58 4.76
C ALA A 70 1.02 -8.05 4.90
N LEU A 71 1.27 -7.30 3.82
CA LEU A 71 1.13 -5.84 3.80
C LEU A 71 -0.31 -5.39 4.06
N TYR A 72 -1.29 -6.11 3.52
CA TYR A 72 -2.69 -5.81 3.80
C TYR A 72 -3.03 -5.97 5.28
N ILE A 73 -2.61 -7.09 5.90
CA ILE A 73 -2.82 -7.34 7.32
C ILE A 73 -2.12 -6.28 8.18
N GLU A 74 -0.90 -5.91 7.84
CA GLU A 74 -0.15 -4.88 8.58
C GLU A 74 -0.81 -3.50 8.46
N ARG A 75 -1.27 -3.14 7.28
CA ARG A 75 -2.06 -1.92 7.07
C ARG A 75 -3.32 -1.90 7.92
N GLU A 76 -4.08 -2.99 7.95
CA GLU A 76 -5.30 -3.08 8.78
C GLU A 76 -4.99 -2.94 10.28
N LYS A 77 -3.89 -3.54 10.76
CA LYS A 77 -3.41 -3.35 12.13
C LYS A 77 -3.11 -1.89 12.42
N LEU A 78 -2.37 -1.21 11.53
CA LEU A 78 -2.04 0.21 11.69
C LEU A 78 -3.29 1.08 11.73
N ILE A 79 -4.26 0.85 10.85
CA ILE A 79 -5.55 1.56 10.85
C ILE A 79 -6.28 1.33 12.17
N THR A 80 -6.34 0.09 12.64
CA THR A 80 -6.97 -0.24 13.93
C THR A 80 -6.29 0.46 15.09
N HIS A 81 -4.96 0.46 15.14
CA HIS A 81 -4.21 1.18 16.18
C HIS A 81 -4.48 2.68 16.16
N LEU A 82 -4.54 3.28 14.98
CA LEU A 82 -4.86 4.70 14.83
C LEU A 82 -6.28 5.01 15.30
N GLN A 83 -7.27 4.20 14.92
CA GLN A 83 -8.67 4.40 15.33
C GLN A 83 -8.90 4.17 16.84
N THR A 84 -8.08 3.32 17.47
CA THR A 84 -8.15 3.03 18.91
C THR A 84 -7.21 3.91 19.74
N SER A 85 -6.42 4.80 19.12
CA SER A 85 -5.59 5.78 19.83
C SER A 85 -6.46 6.66 20.72
N ARG A 86 -5.88 7.10 21.84
CA ARG A 86 -6.50 8.11 22.71
C ARG A 86 -6.19 9.55 22.28
N GLU A 87 -5.41 9.69 21.22
CA GLU A 87 -5.01 10.98 20.65
C GLU A 87 -5.69 11.18 19.28
N GLY A 88 -6.02 12.42 18.96
CA GLY A 88 -6.46 12.79 17.63
C GLY A 88 -5.27 12.79 16.66
N LEU A 89 -5.27 11.89 15.70
CA LEU A 89 -4.17 11.71 14.75
C LEU A 89 -4.64 12.01 13.33
N GLY A 90 -3.91 12.89 12.64
CA GLY A 90 -4.13 13.22 11.24
C GLY A 90 -2.81 13.22 10.46
N VAL A 91 -2.82 12.52 9.32
CA VAL A 91 -1.72 12.50 8.35
C VAL A 91 -2.22 13.11 7.05
N PHE A 92 -1.50 14.09 6.56
CA PHE A 92 -1.85 14.83 5.35
C PHE A 92 -0.68 14.82 4.38
N ASN A 93 -0.98 14.91 3.09
CA ASN A 93 0.03 15.07 2.06
C ASN A 93 0.53 16.54 1.99
N ARG A 94 1.46 16.82 1.06
CA ARG A 94 1.98 18.18 0.86
C ARG A 94 0.92 19.19 0.44
N ASP A 95 -0.13 18.74 -0.24
CA ASP A 95 -1.24 19.57 -0.69
C ASP A 95 -2.33 19.73 0.39
N LYS A 96 -2.01 19.31 1.64
CA LYS A 96 -2.92 19.33 2.80
C LYS A 96 -4.15 18.44 2.62
N LYS A 97 -4.12 17.48 1.69
CA LYS A 97 -5.16 16.48 1.52
C LYS A 97 -4.96 15.34 2.50
N GLU A 98 -6.05 14.88 3.06
CA GLU A 98 -6.07 13.75 3.97
C GLU A 98 -5.47 12.49 3.35
N ILE A 99 -4.55 11.86 4.08
CA ILE A 99 -4.08 10.49 3.83
C ILE A 99 -4.73 9.54 4.82
N LEU A 100 -4.78 9.95 6.09
CA LEU A 100 -5.28 9.13 7.20
C LEU A 100 -5.65 10.02 8.37
N VAL A 101 -6.86 9.87 8.89
CA VAL A 101 -7.36 10.62 10.05
C VAL A 101 -8.17 9.67 10.93
N ASN A 102 -8.02 9.78 12.25
CA ASN A 102 -8.88 9.06 13.17
C ASN A 102 -10.06 9.92 13.66
N ASN A 103 -11.07 9.26 14.22
CA ASN A 103 -12.29 9.94 14.68
C ASN A 103 -12.03 11.03 15.73
N LEU A 104 -11.04 10.84 16.62
CA LEU A 104 -10.72 11.82 17.66
C LEU A 104 -10.11 13.09 17.09
N PHE A 105 -9.36 13.01 15.99
CA PHE A 105 -8.83 14.20 15.31
C PHE A 105 -9.97 15.12 14.86
N THR A 106 -10.98 14.57 14.19
CA THR A 106 -12.16 15.34 13.74
C THR A 106 -12.94 15.90 14.94
N GLN A 107 -13.14 15.10 15.98
CA GLN A 107 -13.84 15.54 17.18
C GLN A 107 -13.08 16.70 17.88
N TYR A 108 -11.76 16.62 18.01
CA TYR A 108 -10.96 17.69 18.60
C TYR A 108 -10.89 18.91 17.71
N GLY A 109 -10.83 18.73 16.38
CA GLY A 109 -10.95 19.83 15.42
C GLY A 109 -12.25 20.61 15.59
N ASN A 110 -13.37 19.91 15.70
CA ASN A 110 -14.69 20.52 15.96
C ASN A 110 -14.74 21.26 17.30
N LEU A 111 -14.12 20.70 18.37
CA LEU A 111 -14.07 21.35 19.68
C LEU A 111 -13.18 22.59 19.69
N ILE A 112 -12.11 22.62 18.94
CA ILE A 112 -11.20 23.75 18.82
C ILE A 112 -11.81 24.86 17.98
N SER A 113 -12.47 24.52 16.87
CA SER A 113 -13.10 25.49 15.95
C SER A 113 -14.44 26.03 16.45
N ASP A 114 -15.08 25.40 17.45
CA ASP A 114 -16.49 25.60 17.85
C ASP A 114 -17.49 25.43 16.68
N SER A 115 -17.12 24.63 15.68
CA SER A 115 -17.93 24.38 14.48
C SER A 115 -17.80 22.92 14.07
N ASN A 116 -18.79 22.41 13.36
CA ASN A 116 -18.67 21.12 12.71
C ASN A 116 -17.90 21.30 11.40
N LEU A 117 -16.72 20.72 11.33
CA LEU A 117 -15.93 20.66 10.11
C LEU A 117 -16.61 19.68 9.13
N GLU A 118 -16.86 20.13 7.92
CA GLU A 118 -17.40 19.26 6.86
C GLU A 118 -16.34 18.36 6.28
N THR A 119 -15.10 18.85 6.24
CA THR A 119 -13.92 18.11 5.77
C THR A 119 -12.77 18.22 6.77
N THR A 120 -11.91 17.22 6.78
CA THR A 120 -10.73 17.22 7.67
C THR A 120 -9.70 18.28 7.29
N GLU A 121 -9.68 18.68 6.01
CA GLU A 121 -8.82 19.76 5.51
C GLU A 121 -9.19 21.14 6.08
N GLU A 122 -10.42 21.34 6.53
CA GLU A 122 -10.84 22.60 7.16
C GLU A 122 -10.10 22.89 8.48
N VAL A 123 -9.48 21.87 9.07
CA VAL A 123 -8.56 22.05 10.21
C VAL A 123 -7.48 23.09 9.90
N PHE A 124 -7.03 23.18 8.65
CA PHE A 124 -6.04 24.16 8.22
C PHE A 124 -6.58 25.60 8.14
N ALA A 125 -7.87 25.82 8.30
CA ALA A 125 -8.49 27.13 8.34
C ALA A 125 -8.79 27.61 9.78
N ILE A 126 -8.60 26.75 10.78
CA ILE A 126 -8.86 27.08 12.19
C ILE A 126 -7.89 28.18 12.65
N SER A 127 -8.43 29.26 13.22
CA SER A 127 -7.66 30.43 13.67
C SER A 127 -6.65 30.10 14.76
N GLU A 128 -7.01 29.22 15.68
CA GLU A 128 -6.18 28.79 16.80
C GLU A 128 -4.97 27.95 16.35
N LEU A 129 -4.99 27.43 15.14
CA LEU A 129 -3.91 26.61 14.56
C LEU A 129 -3.01 27.38 13.58
N GLN A 130 -3.17 28.71 13.46
CA GLN A 130 -2.40 29.53 12.50
C GLN A 130 -0.90 29.44 12.68
N GLU A 131 -0.39 29.28 13.91
CA GLU A 131 1.04 29.10 14.18
C GLU A 131 1.55 27.80 13.56
N ILE A 132 0.80 26.70 13.71
CA ILE A 132 1.13 25.40 13.10
C ILE A 132 1.08 25.51 11.58
N ILE A 133 0.07 26.18 11.03
CA ILE A 133 -0.09 26.37 9.59
C ILE A 133 1.08 27.19 9.02
N HIS A 134 1.49 28.24 9.72
CA HIS A 134 2.66 29.02 9.33
C HIS A 134 3.94 28.17 9.37
N PHE A 135 4.10 27.34 10.41
CA PHE A 135 5.22 26.40 10.51
C PHE A 135 5.24 25.41 9.37
N ILE A 136 4.09 24.81 9.01
CA ILE A 136 3.95 23.90 7.86
C ILE A 136 4.39 24.60 6.57
N ASN A 137 3.81 25.77 6.27
CA ASN A 137 4.07 26.49 5.04
C ASN A 137 5.55 26.91 4.90
N LYS A 138 6.15 27.37 6.00
CA LYS A 138 7.58 27.77 6.04
C LYS A 138 8.51 26.59 5.78
N ASN A 139 8.19 25.41 6.31
CA ASN A 139 9.08 24.26 6.30
C ASN A 139 8.84 23.29 5.12
N GLN A 140 7.72 23.40 4.42
CA GLN A 140 7.43 22.59 3.24
C GLN A 140 8.51 22.73 2.14
N GLN A 141 9.04 23.93 1.95
CA GLN A 141 10.10 24.19 0.95
C GLN A 141 11.48 23.66 1.38
N GLU A 142 11.74 23.61 2.69
CA GLU A 142 13.05 23.18 3.22
C GLU A 142 13.21 21.66 3.24
N ARG A 143 12.14 20.89 3.38
CA ARG A 143 12.15 19.41 3.37
C ARG A 143 12.70 18.84 2.05
N SER A 144 12.54 19.56 0.95
CA SER A 144 13.12 19.20 -0.35
C SER A 144 14.66 19.18 -0.34
N ARG A 145 15.31 19.70 0.72
CA ARG A 145 16.76 19.80 0.88
C ARG A 145 17.37 18.81 1.88
N GLY A 146 16.59 17.79 2.31
CA GLY A 146 17.13 16.69 3.15
C GLY A 146 17.42 17.05 4.60
N LYS A 147 16.82 18.09 5.15
CA LYS A 147 16.88 18.41 6.59
C LYS A 147 15.95 17.49 7.39
N GLY A 148 16.41 17.07 8.57
CA GLY A 148 15.71 16.12 9.44
C GLY A 148 14.33 16.58 9.90
N GLU A 149 13.64 15.69 10.58
CA GLU A 149 12.30 15.87 11.15
C GLU A 149 12.22 17.14 12.01
N LYS A 150 11.20 17.96 11.76
CA LYS A 150 10.92 19.18 12.54
C LYS A 150 9.59 19.01 13.25
N ARG A 151 9.54 19.47 14.49
CA ARG A 151 8.37 19.40 15.34
C ARG A 151 7.99 20.79 15.85
N MET A 152 6.70 21.03 16.00
CA MET A 152 6.11 22.20 16.63
C MET A 152 4.92 21.79 17.47
N SER A 153 4.81 22.33 18.66
CA SER A 153 3.68 22.10 19.57
C SER A 153 3.05 23.42 19.97
N VAL A 154 1.73 23.47 19.95
CA VAL A 154 0.92 24.61 20.36
C VAL A 154 -0.07 24.15 21.42
N THR A 155 -0.23 24.94 22.48
CA THR A 155 -1.21 24.70 23.52
C THR A 155 -2.41 25.62 23.35
N ILE A 156 -3.59 25.05 23.19
CA ILE A 156 -4.85 25.78 23.00
C ILE A 156 -5.74 25.54 24.21
N ASN A 157 -6.17 26.62 24.87
CA ASN A 157 -7.13 26.56 25.96
C ASN A 157 -8.49 27.03 25.47
N LYS A 158 -9.48 26.13 25.45
CA LYS A 158 -10.81 26.42 24.95
C LYS A 158 -11.90 25.72 25.76
N ASN A 159 -12.92 26.46 26.16
CA ASN A 159 -14.05 25.92 26.91
C ASN A 159 -13.66 25.12 28.18
N GLY A 160 -12.63 25.61 28.91
CA GLY A 160 -12.13 24.93 30.12
C GLY A 160 -11.34 23.64 29.85
N ARG A 161 -11.00 23.37 28.60
CA ARG A 161 -10.15 22.24 28.18
C ARG A 161 -8.85 22.74 27.58
N THR A 162 -7.80 21.99 27.81
CA THR A 162 -6.47 22.24 27.24
C THR A 162 -6.21 21.21 26.16
N PHE A 163 -5.93 21.67 24.95
CA PHE A 163 -5.51 20.85 23.82
C PHE A 163 -4.03 21.12 23.55
N ILE A 164 -3.24 20.07 23.42
CA ILE A 164 -1.87 20.14 22.95
C ILE A 164 -1.86 19.59 21.53
N VAL A 165 -1.55 20.45 20.55
CA VAL A 165 -1.50 20.10 19.14
C VAL A 165 -0.06 20.06 18.70
N GLU A 166 0.41 18.90 18.29
CA GLU A 166 1.77 18.70 17.78
C GLU A 166 1.74 18.46 16.27
N CYS A 167 2.63 19.15 15.56
CA CYS A 167 2.85 18.98 14.13
C CYS A 167 4.26 18.46 13.90
N ILE A 168 4.35 17.42 13.09
CA ILE A 168 5.60 16.79 12.68
C ILE A 168 5.69 16.86 11.15
N ILE A 169 6.83 17.35 10.63
CA ILE A 169 7.07 17.51 9.19
C ILE A 169 8.34 16.77 8.79
#